data_04a2767c456c2b0b5adf4b863379ae87
#
_entry.id   04a2767c456c2b0b5adf4b863379ae87
#
_cell.length_a   1.000
_cell.length_b   1.000
_cell.length_c   1.000
_cell.angle_alpha   90.00
_cell.angle_beta   90.00
_cell.angle_gamma   90.00
#
_symmetry.space_group_name_H-M   'P 1'
#
loop_
_entity.id
_entity.type
_entity.pdbx_description
1 polymer ?
#
loop_
_entity_poly.entity_id
_entity_poly.type
_entity_poly.pdbx_seq_one_letter_code
_entity_poly.pdbx_strand_id
1 'polypeptide(L)'
;EMLHSGEPCMYLDVSGVKHDIPTRFPTIYQHCMELGIDINKKPIPVVPVAHFFCGGILVDASARTTLTRLYSVGECSCTGLHGANRLASTSLLEALLWGYSAGQDIAQRITKRGYISKRLADAIPDWESTGDERNDDPALIAQDWATIRNTMWNYVGISRTASRLHRAFDDLRALSRHLHDFYKNTAISKPIVDLFHGCQAAYSITQSALRN
;
A
#
# COMPACT_ATOMS: atom_id res chain seq x y z
N GLU A 1 -3.26 -14.75 -18.45
CA GLU A 1 -2.81 -16.08 -18.87
C GLU A 1 -2.57 -16.99 -17.66
N MET A 2 -1.64 -16.67 -16.75
CA MET A 2 -1.35 -17.44 -15.54
C MET A 2 -2.62 -17.83 -14.73
N LEU A 3 -3.56 -16.89 -14.52
CA LEU A 3 -4.82 -17.15 -13.81
C LEU A 3 -5.79 -18.06 -14.58
N HIS A 4 -5.66 -18.11 -15.91
CA HIS A 4 -6.49 -18.98 -16.78
C HIS A 4 -5.88 -20.36 -16.98
N SER A 5 -4.55 -20.46 -16.99
CA SER A 5 -3.84 -21.74 -17.16
C SER A 5 -3.77 -22.55 -15.86
N GLY A 6 -3.99 -21.92 -14.71
CA GLY A 6 -3.84 -22.57 -13.41
C GLY A 6 -2.37 -22.76 -12.98
N GLU A 7 -1.43 -22.24 -13.75
CA GLU A 7 0.00 -22.33 -13.44
C GLU A 7 0.35 -21.44 -12.23
N PRO A 8 1.23 -21.91 -11.33
CA PRO A 8 1.60 -21.17 -10.13
C PRO A 8 2.48 -19.95 -10.41
N CYS A 9 3.17 -19.94 -11.56
CA CYS A 9 4.06 -18.85 -11.98
C CYS A 9 4.26 -18.86 -13.50
N MET A 10 4.85 -17.78 -14.03
CA MET A 10 5.41 -17.70 -15.36
C MET A 10 6.93 -17.82 -15.26
N TYR A 11 7.61 -18.03 -16.38
CA TYR A 11 9.06 -18.18 -16.42
C TYR A 11 9.68 -17.08 -17.27
N LEU A 12 10.60 -16.31 -16.66
CA LEU A 12 11.40 -15.31 -17.36
C LEU A 12 12.67 -15.97 -17.89
N ASP A 13 12.73 -16.13 -19.19
CA ASP A 13 13.93 -16.62 -19.89
C ASP A 13 14.87 -15.46 -20.19
N VAL A 14 16.08 -15.52 -19.65
CA VAL A 14 17.14 -14.52 -19.86
C VAL A 14 18.21 -14.99 -20.84
N SER A 15 18.06 -16.17 -21.49
CA SER A 15 19.04 -16.72 -22.42
C SER A 15 19.33 -15.82 -23.64
N GLY A 16 18.35 -14.96 -24.00
CA GLY A 16 18.50 -13.99 -25.08
C GLY A 16 19.28 -12.72 -24.70
N VAL A 17 19.67 -12.54 -23.45
CA VAL A 17 20.42 -11.35 -22.99
C VAL A 17 21.87 -11.47 -23.44
N LYS A 18 22.36 -10.52 -24.27
CA LYS A 18 23.71 -10.52 -24.86
C LYS A 18 24.82 -10.13 -23.89
N HIS A 19 24.51 -9.81 -22.66
CA HIS A 19 25.46 -9.40 -21.63
C HIS A 19 25.68 -10.52 -20.61
N ASP A 20 26.85 -10.55 -19.99
CA ASP A 20 27.14 -11.40 -18.86
C ASP A 20 26.20 -11.03 -17.70
N ILE A 21 25.30 -11.93 -17.33
CA ILE A 21 24.23 -11.68 -16.36
C ILE A 21 24.79 -11.31 -14.98
N PRO A 22 25.78 -12.05 -14.41
CA PRO A 22 26.38 -11.71 -13.12
C PRO A 22 26.95 -10.30 -13.07
N THR A 23 27.60 -9.88 -14.14
CA THR A 23 28.19 -8.52 -14.22
C THR A 23 27.15 -7.44 -14.44
N ARG A 24 26.14 -7.70 -15.26
CA ARG A 24 25.12 -6.68 -15.60
C ARG A 24 24.04 -6.53 -14.55
N PHE A 25 23.68 -7.62 -13.87
CA PHE A 25 22.62 -7.70 -12.86
C PHE A 25 23.09 -8.46 -11.61
N PRO A 26 24.15 -7.98 -10.91
CA PRO A 26 24.79 -8.74 -9.83
C PRO A 26 23.84 -9.07 -8.68
N THR A 27 22.99 -8.13 -8.28
CA THR A 27 22.04 -8.30 -7.17
C THR A 27 20.98 -9.37 -7.49
N ILE A 28 20.43 -9.33 -8.71
CA ILE A 28 19.42 -10.32 -9.15
C ILE A 28 20.07 -11.70 -9.24
N TYR A 29 21.29 -11.78 -9.83
CA TYR A 29 22.01 -13.02 -9.94
C TYR A 29 22.28 -13.65 -8.58
N GLN A 30 22.84 -12.88 -7.66
CA GLN A 30 23.14 -13.34 -6.31
C GLN A 30 21.89 -13.84 -5.59
N HIS A 31 20.81 -13.07 -5.63
CA HIS A 31 19.56 -13.44 -4.97
C HIS A 31 18.93 -14.71 -5.54
N CYS A 32 18.96 -14.88 -6.86
CA CYS A 32 18.52 -16.13 -7.49
C CYS A 32 19.39 -17.32 -7.07
N MET A 33 20.71 -17.14 -7.00
CA MET A 33 21.63 -18.19 -6.54
C MET A 33 21.37 -18.60 -5.09
N GLU A 34 21.09 -17.65 -4.19
CA GLU A 34 20.71 -17.92 -2.80
C GLU A 34 19.43 -18.77 -2.69
N LEU A 35 18.52 -18.62 -3.66
CA LEU A 35 17.30 -19.43 -3.79
C LEU A 35 17.50 -20.73 -4.57
N GLY A 36 18.72 -21.08 -4.94
CA GLY A 36 19.06 -22.29 -5.72
C GLY A 36 18.71 -22.20 -7.20
N ILE A 37 18.51 -20.99 -7.75
CA ILE A 37 18.17 -20.75 -9.14
C ILE A 37 19.39 -20.16 -9.87
N ASP A 38 20.10 -21.00 -10.64
CA ASP A 38 21.15 -20.52 -11.55
C ASP A 38 20.50 -19.99 -12.83
N ILE A 39 20.35 -18.67 -12.92
CA ILE A 39 19.67 -18.00 -14.03
C ILE A 39 20.40 -18.09 -15.37
N ASN A 40 21.66 -18.52 -15.38
CA ASN A 40 22.36 -18.86 -16.62
C ASN A 40 21.95 -20.23 -17.20
N LYS A 41 21.27 -21.06 -16.38
CA LYS A 41 20.89 -22.43 -16.77
C LYS A 41 19.38 -22.67 -16.75
N LYS A 42 18.64 -21.88 -15.98
CA LYS A 42 17.21 -22.08 -15.78
C LYS A 42 16.49 -20.73 -15.83
N PRO A 43 15.28 -20.67 -16.40
CA PRO A 43 14.47 -19.47 -16.35
C PRO A 43 14.03 -19.16 -14.91
N ILE A 44 13.80 -17.87 -14.64
CA ILE A 44 13.40 -17.37 -13.32
C ILE A 44 11.88 -17.52 -13.18
N PRO A 45 11.37 -18.19 -12.13
CA PRO A 45 9.94 -18.18 -11.86
C PRO A 45 9.50 -16.78 -11.41
N VAL A 46 8.50 -16.22 -12.07
CA VAL A 46 7.99 -14.86 -11.81
C VAL A 46 6.47 -14.87 -11.74
N VAL A 47 5.92 -13.97 -10.96
CA VAL A 47 4.49 -13.72 -10.89
C VAL A 47 4.23 -12.22 -11.10
N PRO A 48 3.12 -11.84 -11.76
CA PRO A 48 2.72 -10.43 -11.82
C PRO A 48 2.29 -9.98 -10.43
N VAL A 49 2.84 -8.86 -9.96
CA VAL A 49 2.58 -8.29 -8.63
C VAL A 49 2.10 -6.86 -8.78
N ALA A 50 1.14 -6.45 -7.95
CA ALA A 50 0.83 -5.04 -7.78
C ALA A 50 2.08 -4.33 -7.25
N HIS A 51 2.60 -3.36 -8.00
CA HIS A 51 3.88 -2.70 -7.71
C HIS A 51 3.68 -1.30 -7.16
N PHE A 52 2.84 -0.50 -7.79
CA PHE A 52 2.60 0.89 -7.44
C PHE A 52 1.10 1.16 -7.31
N PHE A 53 0.73 1.91 -6.28
CA PHE A 53 -0.66 2.27 -6.03
C PHE A 53 -1.06 3.45 -6.93
N CYS A 54 -1.80 3.14 -8.01
CA CYS A 54 -2.31 4.16 -8.93
C CYS A 54 -3.64 4.71 -8.42
N GLY A 55 -3.60 5.54 -7.42
CA GLY A 55 -4.79 6.09 -6.75
C GLY A 55 -4.39 6.73 -5.42
N GLY A 56 -5.31 6.79 -4.47
CA GLY A 56 -5.03 7.32 -3.14
C GLY A 56 -5.87 8.53 -2.79
N ILE A 57 -5.35 9.40 -1.95
CA ILE A 57 -6.01 10.62 -1.49
C ILE A 57 -5.98 11.65 -2.62
N LEU A 58 -7.14 12.05 -3.12
CA LEU A 58 -7.26 13.05 -4.18
C LEU A 58 -6.66 14.38 -3.76
N VAL A 59 -5.79 14.93 -4.61
CA VAL A 59 -5.11 16.21 -4.38
C VAL A 59 -5.12 17.10 -5.62
N ASP A 60 -4.98 18.41 -5.36
CA ASP A 60 -4.78 19.42 -6.43
C ASP A 60 -3.29 19.57 -6.81
N ALA A 61 -2.97 20.50 -7.70
CA ALA A 61 -1.61 20.78 -8.14
C ALA A 61 -0.67 21.28 -7.03
N SER A 62 -1.19 21.70 -5.89
CA SER A 62 -0.44 22.07 -4.69
C SER A 62 -0.45 20.99 -3.62
N ALA A 63 -0.83 19.76 -3.97
CA ALA A 63 -0.96 18.61 -3.08
C ALA A 63 -1.98 18.79 -1.94
N ARG A 64 -2.93 19.71 -2.06
CA ARG A 64 -3.98 19.93 -1.07
C ARG A 64 -5.06 18.87 -1.23
N THR A 65 -5.52 18.32 -0.12
CA THR A 65 -6.70 17.47 -0.09
C THR A 65 -7.99 18.30 0.00
N THR A 66 -9.14 17.64 -0.03
CA THR A 66 -10.44 18.27 0.23
C THR A 66 -10.59 18.75 1.69
N LEU A 67 -9.78 18.24 2.61
CA LEU A 67 -9.76 18.69 3.99
C LEU A 67 -8.81 19.88 4.16
N THR A 68 -9.30 20.94 4.79
CA THR A 68 -8.50 22.14 5.02
C THR A 68 -7.25 21.84 5.86
N ARG A 69 -6.09 22.29 5.38
CA ARG A 69 -4.77 22.12 6.02
C ARG A 69 -4.22 20.69 5.99
N LEU A 70 -4.83 19.79 5.23
CA LEU A 70 -4.30 18.46 5.00
C LEU A 70 -3.72 18.38 3.59
N TYR A 71 -2.50 17.86 3.49
CA TYR A 71 -1.79 17.62 2.24
C TYR A 71 -1.47 16.14 2.11
N SER A 72 -1.40 15.65 0.88
CA SER A 72 -0.92 14.29 0.60
C SER A 72 0.06 14.34 -0.56
N VAL A 73 1.20 13.65 -0.42
CA VAL A 73 2.31 13.68 -1.36
C VAL A 73 2.90 12.28 -1.53
N GLY A 74 3.36 11.96 -2.72
CA GLY A 74 3.95 10.66 -3.05
C GLY A 74 2.91 9.58 -3.31
N GLU A 75 3.27 8.32 -3.14
CA GLU A 75 2.44 7.18 -3.54
C GLU A 75 1.05 7.13 -2.89
N CYS A 76 0.88 7.71 -1.72
CA CYS A 76 -0.44 7.79 -1.06
C CYS A 76 -1.37 8.85 -1.66
N SER A 77 -0.88 9.70 -2.57
CA SER A 77 -1.68 10.75 -3.21
C SER A 77 -2.19 10.33 -4.59
N CYS A 78 -3.38 10.78 -4.92
CA CYS A 78 -3.95 10.65 -6.27
C CYS A 78 -3.91 12.00 -6.97
N THR A 79 -2.91 12.20 -7.81
CA THR A 79 -2.75 13.38 -8.65
C THR A 79 -3.47 13.25 -10.01
N GLY A 80 -3.86 12.02 -10.38
CA GLY A 80 -4.37 11.66 -11.69
C GLY A 80 -3.28 11.39 -12.74
N LEU A 81 -2.01 11.67 -12.44
CA LEU A 81 -0.90 11.50 -13.37
C LEU A 81 -0.76 10.10 -13.92
N HIS A 82 -0.97 9.09 -13.10
CA HIS A 82 -0.73 7.70 -13.46
C HIS A 82 -1.92 7.00 -14.12
N GLY A 83 -3.11 7.58 -14.06
CA GLY A 83 -4.31 6.92 -14.59
C GLY A 83 -4.51 5.53 -14.01
N ALA A 84 -4.81 4.56 -14.88
CA ALA A 84 -5.00 3.16 -14.48
C ALA A 84 -3.68 2.37 -14.30
N ASN A 85 -2.56 2.87 -14.84
CA ASN A 85 -1.27 2.20 -14.77
C ASN A 85 -0.11 3.20 -14.90
N ARG A 86 0.81 3.15 -13.97
CA ARG A 86 1.95 4.08 -13.90
C ARG A 86 2.99 3.81 -15.01
N LEU A 87 3.44 4.86 -15.68
CA LEU A 87 4.64 4.80 -16.50
C LEU A 87 5.89 4.57 -15.61
N ALA A 88 6.75 3.67 -16.01
CA ALA A 88 7.97 3.32 -15.26
C ALA A 88 8.79 4.57 -14.91
N SER A 89 9.33 4.60 -13.69
CA SER A 89 10.23 5.63 -13.16
C SER A 89 9.63 7.03 -12.95
N THR A 90 8.32 7.23 -13.13
CA THR A 90 7.68 8.55 -12.95
C THR A 90 7.28 8.86 -11.51
N SER A 91 7.16 7.86 -10.64
CA SER A 91 6.69 8.03 -9.25
C SER A 91 7.59 8.93 -8.39
N LEU A 92 8.92 8.83 -8.56
CA LEU A 92 9.85 9.68 -7.83
C LEU A 92 9.76 11.15 -8.28
N LEU A 93 9.55 11.38 -9.56
CA LEU A 93 9.36 12.72 -10.11
C LEU A 93 8.05 13.34 -9.61
N GLU A 94 6.98 12.57 -9.56
CA GLU A 94 5.71 12.99 -8.98
C GLU A 94 5.87 13.37 -7.51
N ALA A 95 6.45 12.48 -6.70
CA ALA A 95 6.65 12.74 -5.28
C ALA A 95 7.49 14.01 -5.04
N LEU A 96 8.55 14.22 -5.82
CA LEU A 96 9.41 15.39 -5.73
C LEU A 96 8.65 16.67 -6.11
N LEU A 97 7.94 16.67 -7.26
CA LEU A 97 7.25 17.85 -7.76
C LEU A 97 6.10 18.28 -6.84
N TRP A 98 5.23 17.33 -6.45
CA TRP A 98 4.13 17.63 -5.54
C TRP A 98 4.62 17.94 -4.13
N GLY A 99 5.71 17.32 -3.65
CA GLY A 99 6.36 17.68 -2.39
C GLY A 99 6.87 19.11 -2.40
N TYR A 100 7.52 19.53 -3.48
CA TYR A 100 7.98 20.91 -3.64
C TYR A 100 6.79 21.89 -3.69
N SER A 101 5.76 21.60 -4.48
CA SER A 101 4.56 22.43 -4.60
C SER A 101 3.83 22.56 -3.26
N ALA A 102 3.68 21.47 -2.51
CA ALA A 102 3.13 21.48 -1.15
C ALA A 102 3.94 22.38 -0.21
N GLY A 103 5.26 22.23 -0.22
CA GLY A 103 6.15 23.05 0.60
C GLY A 103 6.02 24.55 0.32
N GLN A 104 5.93 24.93 -0.95
CA GLN A 104 5.71 26.32 -1.36
C GLN A 104 4.36 26.85 -0.86
N ASP A 105 3.29 26.10 -1.05
CA ASP A 105 1.96 26.51 -0.62
C ASP A 105 1.85 26.61 0.90
N ILE A 106 2.41 25.66 1.63
CA ILE A 106 2.45 25.65 3.10
C ILE A 106 3.19 26.87 3.61
N ALA A 107 4.38 27.16 3.07
CA ALA A 107 5.19 28.32 3.47
C ALA A 107 4.41 29.65 3.30
N GLN A 108 3.76 29.83 2.15
CA GLN A 108 2.94 31.02 1.88
C GLN A 108 1.73 31.14 2.82
N ARG A 109 1.11 30.03 3.16
CA ARG A 109 -0.08 30.01 4.03
C ARG A 109 0.27 30.27 5.49
N ILE A 110 1.36 29.71 5.99
CA ILE A 110 1.85 29.95 7.34
C ILE A 110 2.17 31.44 7.51
N THR A 111 2.85 32.04 6.55
CA THR A 111 3.20 33.46 6.58
C THR A 111 1.97 34.37 6.61
N LYS A 112 0.91 34.01 5.90
CA LYS A 112 -0.33 34.82 5.81
C LYS A 112 -1.30 34.63 6.96
N ARG A 113 -1.40 33.41 7.52
CA ARG A 113 -2.47 33.01 8.47
C ARG A 113 -1.98 32.76 9.89
N GLY A 114 -0.67 32.74 10.11
CA GLY A 114 -0.06 32.38 11.40
C GLY A 114 -0.17 30.89 11.72
N TYR A 115 0.39 30.53 12.83
CA TYR A 115 0.36 29.17 13.38
C TYR A 115 -1.01 28.85 14.02
N ILE A 116 -1.22 27.57 14.35
CA ILE A 116 -2.35 27.14 15.17
C ILE A 116 -2.34 27.93 16.48
N SER A 117 -3.46 28.50 16.87
CA SER A 117 -3.53 29.25 18.14
C SER A 117 -3.22 28.32 19.32
N LYS A 118 -2.55 28.83 20.33
CA LYS A 118 -2.26 28.10 21.57
C LYS A 118 -3.53 27.48 22.16
N ARG A 119 -4.64 28.22 22.15
CA ARG A 119 -5.95 27.73 22.61
C ARG A 119 -6.41 26.46 21.91
N LEU A 120 -6.17 26.32 20.58
CA LEU A 120 -6.53 25.11 19.83
C LEU A 120 -5.56 23.97 20.12
N ALA A 121 -4.27 24.26 20.29
CA ALA A 121 -3.30 23.27 20.67
C ALA A 121 -3.56 22.70 22.08
N ASP A 122 -3.85 23.58 23.02
CA ASP A 122 -4.17 23.22 24.42
C ASP A 122 -5.54 22.47 24.54
N ALA A 123 -6.41 22.58 23.54
CA ALA A 123 -7.69 21.86 23.49
C ALA A 123 -7.59 20.44 22.93
N ILE A 124 -6.44 20.04 22.42
CA ILE A 124 -6.22 18.66 21.96
C ILE A 124 -6.00 17.79 23.21
N PRO A 125 -6.88 16.81 23.48
CA PRO A 125 -6.69 15.94 24.65
C PRO A 125 -5.41 15.10 24.48
N ASP A 126 -4.82 14.76 25.63
CA ASP A 126 -3.76 13.76 25.65
C ASP A 126 -4.28 12.43 25.11
N TRP A 127 -3.38 11.66 24.51
CA TRP A 127 -3.73 10.35 24.01
C TRP A 127 -3.94 9.39 25.19
N GLU A 128 -5.07 8.68 25.18
CA GLU A 128 -5.39 7.65 26.16
C GLU A 128 -5.17 6.25 25.58
N SER A 129 -4.70 5.32 26.40
CA SER A 129 -4.54 3.91 25.99
C SER A 129 -5.91 3.33 25.65
N THR A 130 -5.98 2.56 24.57
CA THR A 130 -7.24 1.95 24.12
C THR A 130 -7.66 0.76 24.95
N GLY A 131 -6.71 0.01 25.54
CA GLY A 131 -7.01 -1.17 26.38
C GLY A 131 -5.79 -1.66 27.15
N ASP A 132 -6.01 -2.59 28.08
CA ASP A 132 -5.01 -3.13 29.01
C ASP A 132 -4.62 -4.57 28.69
N GLU A 133 -5.37 -5.26 27.82
CA GLU A 133 -5.09 -6.64 27.45
C GLU A 133 -3.81 -6.70 26.60
N ARG A 134 -2.87 -7.53 27.02
CA ARG A 134 -1.70 -7.83 26.21
C ARG A 134 -2.03 -8.95 25.23
N ASN A 135 -1.75 -8.71 23.94
CA ASN A 135 -1.77 -9.78 22.97
C ASN A 135 -0.39 -10.45 22.94
N ASP A 136 -0.27 -11.56 23.63
CA ASP A 136 0.95 -12.38 23.65
C ASP A 136 0.93 -13.48 22.59
N ASP A 137 -0.13 -13.60 21.80
CA ASP A 137 -0.24 -14.58 20.71
C ASP A 137 0.00 -13.93 19.32
N PRO A 138 1.22 -14.05 18.78
CA PRO A 138 1.54 -13.51 17.47
C PRO A 138 0.78 -14.22 16.33
N ALA A 139 0.21 -15.41 16.55
CA ALA A 139 -0.50 -16.16 15.55
C ALA A 139 -1.81 -15.46 15.15
N LEU A 140 -2.48 -14.76 16.08
CA LEU A 140 -3.68 -13.99 15.78
C LEU A 140 -3.41 -12.91 14.74
N ILE A 141 -2.35 -12.11 14.95
CA ILE A 141 -1.96 -11.04 14.02
C ILE A 141 -1.50 -11.62 12.68
N ALA A 142 -0.71 -12.71 12.72
CA ALA A 142 -0.21 -13.34 11.50
C ALA A 142 -1.34 -13.94 10.66
N GLN A 143 -2.34 -14.54 11.28
CA GLN A 143 -3.51 -15.10 10.58
C GLN A 143 -4.35 -14.00 9.92
N ASP A 144 -4.61 -12.92 10.62
CA ASP A 144 -5.39 -11.81 10.07
C ASP A 144 -4.65 -11.13 8.90
N TRP A 145 -3.33 -10.96 9.00
CA TRP A 145 -2.51 -10.51 7.88
C TRP A 145 -2.56 -11.45 6.68
N ALA A 146 -2.52 -12.77 6.92
CA ALA A 146 -2.66 -13.76 5.86
C ALA A 146 -4.03 -13.66 5.18
N THR A 147 -5.08 -13.47 5.96
CA THR A 147 -6.44 -13.25 5.46
C THR A 147 -6.53 -12.01 4.57
N ILE A 148 -6.01 -10.86 5.04
CA ILE A 148 -5.99 -9.62 4.25
C ILE A 148 -5.23 -9.83 2.93
N ARG A 149 -4.01 -10.37 3.00
CA ARG A 149 -3.17 -10.59 1.82
C ARG A 149 -3.82 -11.53 0.80
N ASN A 150 -4.37 -12.65 1.26
CA ASN A 150 -5.02 -13.62 0.38
C ASN A 150 -6.29 -13.05 -0.25
N THR A 151 -7.11 -12.31 0.51
CA THR A 151 -8.30 -11.65 -0.02
C THR A 151 -7.92 -10.60 -1.07
N MET A 152 -6.96 -9.74 -0.78
CA MET A 152 -6.51 -8.72 -1.71
C MET A 152 -5.88 -9.34 -2.97
N TRP A 153 -5.05 -10.37 -2.82
CA TRP A 153 -4.42 -11.05 -3.95
C TRP A 153 -5.42 -11.72 -4.88
N ASN A 154 -6.32 -12.51 -4.31
CA ASN A 154 -7.22 -13.37 -5.11
C ASN A 154 -8.44 -12.63 -5.65
N TYR A 155 -8.95 -11.63 -4.93
CA TYR A 155 -10.22 -10.98 -5.26
C TYR A 155 -10.06 -9.53 -5.70
N VAL A 156 -9.05 -8.81 -5.21
CA VAL A 156 -8.84 -7.39 -5.48
C VAL A 156 -7.53 -7.13 -6.26
N GLY A 157 -6.95 -8.19 -6.80
CA GLY A 157 -5.72 -8.14 -7.59
C GLY A 157 -5.89 -7.45 -8.95
N ILE A 158 -4.98 -7.73 -9.89
CA ILE A 158 -4.94 -7.10 -11.21
C ILE A 158 -6.20 -7.43 -12.04
N SER A 159 -6.65 -8.69 -12.00
CA SER A 159 -7.87 -9.13 -12.68
C SER A 159 -9.02 -9.24 -11.68
N ARG A 160 -10.06 -8.45 -11.90
CA ARG A 160 -11.18 -8.30 -10.97
C ARG A 160 -12.50 -8.67 -11.64
N THR A 161 -13.44 -9.19 -10.86
CA THR A 161 -14.85 -9.35 -11.25
C THR A 161 -15.73 -8.78 -10.14
N ALA A 162 -16.95 -8.37 -10.47
CA ALA A 162 -17.89 -7.86 -9.48
C ALA A 162 -18.13 -8.86 -8.33
N SER A 163 -18.28 -10.16 -8.66
CA SER A 163 -18.48 -11.20 -7.65
C SER A 163 -17.32 -11.33 -6.67
N ARG A 164 -16.08 -11.26 -7.17
CA ARG A 164 -14.88 -11.30 -6.32
C ARG A 164 -14.77 -10.07 -5.44
N LEU A 165 -15.04 -8.88 -6.00
CA LEU A 165 -15.00 -7.63 -5.24
C LEU A 165 -16.05 -7.58 -4.15
N HIS A 166 -17.29 -8.04 -4.40
CA HIS A 166 -18.33 -8.15 -3.39
C HIS A 166 -17.92 -9.10 -2.27
N ARG A 167 -17.39 -10.27 -2.62
CA ARG A 167 -16.89 -11.22 -1.61
C ARG A 167 -15.78 -10.60 -0.75
N ALA A 168 -14.78 -9.97 -1.38
CA ALA A 168 -13.71 -9.29 -0.66
C ALA A 168 -14.24 -8.19 0.27
N PHE A 169 -15.22 -7.43 -0.19
CA PHE A 169 -15.83 -6.36 0.60
C PHE A 169 -16.49 -6.91 1.86
N ASP A 170 -17.26 -7.99 1.74
CA ASP A 170 -17.94 -8.59 2.88
C ASP A 170 -16.94 -9.19 3.88
N ASP A 171 -15.94 -9.92 3.39
CA ASP A 171 -14.90 -10.54 4.20
C ASP A 171 -14.06 -9.48 4.95
N LEU A 172 -13.59 -8.43 4.25
CA LEU A 172 -12.81 -7.35 4.85
C LEU A 172 -13.65 -6.48 5.80
N ARG A 173 -14.93 -6.29 5.52
CA ARG A 173 -15.85 -5.59 6.42
C ARG A 173 -16.07 -6.34 7.73
N ALA A 174 -16.18 -7.66 7.66
CA ALA A 174 -16.30 -8.50 8.85
C ALA A 174 -15.01 -8.46 9.68
N LEU A 175 -13.86 -8.61 9.02
CA LEU A 175 -12.55 -8.52 9.65
C LEU A 175 -12.31 -7.14 10.28
N SER A 176 -12.67 -6.05 9.60
CA SER A 176 -12.52 -4.68 10.10
C SER A 176 -13.28 -4.44 11.40
N ARG A 177 -14.49 -5.02 11.55
CA ARG A 177 -15.25 -4.92 12.80
C ARG A 177 -14.57 -5.71 13.92
N HIS A 178 -14.14 -6.93 13.62
CA HIS A 178 -13.41 -7.76 14.58
C HIS A 178 -12.13 -7.08 15.07
N LEU A 179 -11.35 -6.52 14.15
CA LEU A 179 -10.12 -5.80 14.49
C LEU A 179 -10.39 -4.50 15.25
N HIS A 180 -11.51 -3.83 15.01
CA HIS A 180 -11.88 -2.63 15.77
C HIS A 180 -12.13 -2.95 17.26
N ASP A 181 -12.84 -4.05 17.54
CA ASP A 181 -13.08 -4.50 18.90
C ASP A 181 -11.79 -5.00 19.56
N PHE A 182 -10.98 -5.74 18.82
CA PHE A 182 -9.66 -6.18 19.27
C PHE A 182 -8.74 -5.01 19.61
N TYR A 183 -8.67 -3.99 18.74
CA TYR A 183 -7.87 -2.79 18.93
C TYR A 183 -8.30 -2.00 20.19
N LYS A 184 -9.61 -1.90 20.46
CA LYS A 184 -10.11 -1.18 21.62
C LYS A 184 -9.75 -1.83 22.96
N ASN A 185 -9.63 -3.14 22.99
CA ASN A 185 -9.43 -3.90 24.21
C ASN A 185 -7.96 -4.22 24.49
N THR A 186 -7.12 -4.10 23.45
CA THR A 186 -5.73 -4.55 23.50
C THR A 186 -4.77 -3.38 23.69
N ALA A 187 -3.74 -3.56 24.49
CA ALA A 187 -2.65 -2.61 24.64
C ALA A 187 -1.96 -2.37 23.28
N ILE A 188 -1.77 -1.10 22.92
CA ILE A 188 -1.20 -0.72 21.64
C ILE A 188 0.21 -1.28 21.48
N SER A 189 0.41 -1.91 20.32
CA SER A 189 1.71 -2.33 19.82
C SER A 189 1.82 -2.04 18.33
N LYS A 190 3.05 -1.91 17.82
CA LYS A 190 3.26 -1.68 16.39
C LYS A 190 2.57 -2.72 15.50
N PRO A 191 2.66 -4.05 15.76
CA PRO A 191 1.97 -5.06 14.95
C PRO A 191 0.46 -4.88 14.88
N ILE A 192 -0.18 -4.48 15.99
CA ILE A 192 -1.63 -4.25 16.05
C ILE A 192 -2.02 -3.01 15.23
N VAL A 193 -1.27 -1.93 15.38
CA VAL A 193 -1.50 -0.70 14.59
C VAL A 193 -1.35 -0.95 13.10
N ASP A 194 -0.28 -1.63 12.71
CA ASP A 194 -0.03 -1.99 11.31
C ASP A 194 -1.17 -2.85 10.75
N LEU A 195 -1.62 -3.87 11.49
CA LEU A 195 -2.74 -4.73 11.08
C LEU A 195 -4.05 -3.95 10.91
N PHE A 196 -4.38 -3.11 11.89
CA PHE A 196 -5.58 -2.30 11.85
C PHE A 196 -5.60 -1.37 10.63
N HIS A 197 -4.51 -0.64 10.39
CA HIS A 197 -4.39 0.24 9.22
C HIS A 197 -4.34 -0.54 7.91
N GLY A 198 -3.67 -1.69 7.89
CA GLY A 198 -3.64 -2.57 6.71
C GLY A 198 -5.03 -3.06 6.31
N CYS A 199 -5.86 -3.43 7.28
CA CYS A 199 -7.24 -3.81 7.04
C CYS A 199 -8.09 -2.63 6.55
N GLN A 200 -7.93 -1.45 7.12
CA GLN A 200 -8.65 -0.25 6.68
C GLN A 200 -8.27 0.17 5.26
N ALA A 201 -6.99 0.09 4.92
CA ALA A 201 -6.52 0.34 3.57
C ALA A 201 -7.12 -0.66 2.57
N ALA A 202 -7.07 -1.95 2.88
CA ALA A 202 -7.64 -3.01 2.05
C ALA A 202 -9.16 -2.83 1.83
N TYR A 203 -9.89 -2.51 2.90
CA TYR A 203 -11.32 -2.22 2.83
C TYR A 203 -11.61 -1.00 1.94
N SER A 204 -10.88 0.10 2.11
CA SER A 204 -11.06 1.33 1.34
C SER A 204 -10.76 1.12 -0.15
N ILE A 205 -9.69 0.39 -0.48
CA ILE A 205 -9.33 0.02 -1.85
C ILE A 205 -10.45 -0.80 -2.50
N THR A 206 -10.95 -1.82 -1.79
CA THR A 206 -12.02 -2.69 -2.29
C THR A 206 -13.32 -1.91 -2.50
N GLN A 207 -13.67 -1.04 -1.57
CA GLN A 207 -14.84 -0.17 -1.70
C GLN A 207 -14.72 0.78 -2.91
N SER A 208 -13.55 1.34 -3.15
CA SER A 208 -13.29 2.19 -4.31
C SER A 208 -13.39 1.40 -5.62
N ALA A 209 -12.84 0.19 -5.65
CA ALA A 209 -12.91 -0.69 -6.81
C ALA A 209 -14.34 -1.14 -7.15
N LEU A 210 -15.24 -1.25 -6.17
CA LEU A 210 -16.66 -1.56 -6.40
C LEU A 210 -17.46 -0.40 -6.99
N ARG A 211 -16.96 0.84 -6.87
CA ARG A 211 -17.65 2.04 -7.35
C ARG A 211 -17.22 2.46 -8.77
N ASN A 212 -16.16 1.87 -9.28
CA ASN A 212 -15.64 2.08 -10.63
C ASN A 212 -16.13 0.99 -11.59
#